data_4bf21db266a61549cc3bad8898bd24ec
#
_entry.id   4bf21db266a61549cc3bad8898bd24ec
#
_cell.length_a   1.000
_cell.length_b   1.000
_cell.length_c   1.000
_cell.angle_alpha   90.00
_cell.angle_beta   90.00
_cell.angle_gamma   90.00
#
_symmetry.space_group_name_H-M   'P 1'
#
loop_
_entity.id
_entity.type
_entity.pdbx_description
1 polymer ?
#
loop_
_entity_poly.entity_id
_entity_poly.type
_entity_poly.pdbx_seq_one_letter_code
_entity_poly.pdbx_strand_id
1 'polypeptide(L)'
;SQKKEPEEEDMLRDNVKKYYLEQDYNCAETILRCIDEEYGIGLTEDDFKLVSAFGGGMGCGSSCGALCGAMAALGRLTVKTRAHATDGFKDTCADFVEAFREKLGNIDCSELVKVYKKEDVRCLETVCLAADVFEEFYNTHVAKK
;
A
#
# COMPACT_ATOMS: atom_id res chain seq x y z
N SER A 1 17.10 6.15 -18.52
CA SER A 1 17.41 6.72 -17.22
C SER A 1 18.71 6.17 -16.69
N GLN A 2 19.28 6.89 -15.77
CA GLN A 2 20.57 6.54 -15.23
C GLN A 2 20.45 5.37 -14.26
N LYS A 3 21.36 4.43 -14.37
CA LYS A 3 21.39 3.30 -13.46
C LYS A 3 21.88 3.75 -12.10
N LYS A 4 21.14 3.41 -11.06
CA LYS A 4 21.47 3.79 -9.69
C LYS A 4 22.37 2.75 -9.04
N GLU A 5 23.21 3.19 -8.13
CA GLU A 5 23.97 2.28 -7.30
C GLU A 5 23.00 1.55 -6.36
N PRO A 6 23.31 0.31 -5.97
CA PRO A 6 22.40 -0.43 -5.09
C PRO A 6 22.01 0.32 -3.83
N GLU A 7 22.94 1.02 -3.20
CA GLU A 7 22.64 1.77 -1.98
C GLU A 7 21.87 3.05 -2.25
N GLU A 8 21.75 3.43 -3.53
CA GLU A 8 21.01 4.63 -3.92
C GLU A 8 19.68 4.32 -4.58
N GLU A 9 19.32 3.03 -4.67
CA GLU A 9 18.05 2.66 -5.26
C GLU A 9 16.90 3.19 -4.42
N ASP A 10 15.89 3.70 -5.11
CA ASP A 10 14.68 4.15 -4.43
C ASP A 10 13.92 2.97 -3.87
N MET A 11 13.45 3.13 -2.65
CA MET A 11 12.53 2.20 -2.04
C MET A 11 11.13 2.75 -2.21
N LEU A 12 10.15 1.86 -2.23
CA LEU A 12 8.76 2.27 -2.37
C LEU A 12 8.37 3.34 -1.35
N ARG A 13 8.85 3.19 -0.11
CA ARG A 13 8.52 4.13 0.96
C ARG A 13 9.03 5.55 0.71
N ASP A 14 10.02 5.70 -0.14
CA ASP A 14 10.64 7.01 -0.36
C ASP A 14 9.69 8.01 -1.02
N ASN A 15 8.63 7.54 -1.66
CA ASN A 15 7.65 8.41 -2.29
C ASN A 15 6.43 8.71 -1.42
N VAL A 16 6.34 8.09 -0.24
CA VAL A 16 5.18 8.26 0.63
C VAL A 16 5.01 9.71 1.08
N LYS A 17 6.09 10.33 1.53
CA LYS A 17 6.01 11.69 2.06
C LYS A 17 5.53 12.68 1.00
N LYS A 18 5.98 12.50 -0.23
CA LYS A 18 5.58 13.37 -1.34
C LYS A 18 4.06 13.40 -1.51
N TYR A 19 3.44 12.23 -1.51
CA TYR A 19 2.00 12.15 -1.70
C TYR A 19 1.21 12.43 -0.43
N TYR A 20 1.69 11.92 0.69
CA TYR A 20 0.93 11.99 1.95
C TYR A 20 0.98 13.37 2.58
N LEU A 21 2.18 13.95 2.71
CA LEU A 21 2.35 15.24 3.37
C LEU A 21 2.30 16.41 2.40
N GLU A 22 3.01 16.30 1.27
CA GLU A 22 3.15 17.45 0.37
C GLU A 22 1.93 17.65 -0.50
N GLN A 23 1.28 16.57 -0.92
CA GLN A 23 0.10 16.66 -1.78
C GLN A 23 -1.20 16.35 -1.05
N ASP A 24 -1.12 16.01 0.22
CA ASP A 24 -2.28 15.86 1.11
C ASP A 24 -3.25 14.76 0.69
N TYR A 25 -2.74 13.67 0.13
CA TYR A 25 -3.56 12.49 -0.12
C TYR A 25 -3.69 11.67 1.16
N ASN A 26 -4.77 10.89 1.29
CA ASN A 26 -4.92 10.07 2.47
C ASN A 26 -4.07 8.79 2.33
N CYS A 27 -4.10 7.94 3.36
CA CYS A 27 -3.24 6.76 3.40
C CYS A 27 -3.49 5.80 2.24
N ALA A 28 -4.76 5.57 1.89
CA ALA A 28 -5.08 4.65 0.80
C ALA A 28 -4.68 5.22 -0.56
N GLU A 29 -4.98 6.49 -0.78
CA GLU A 29 -4.58 7.14 -2.03
C GLU A 29 -3.07 7.18 -2.17
N THR A 30 -2.37 7.47 -1.07
CA THR A 30 -0.92 7.58 -1.09
C THR A 30 -0.26 6.26 -1.46
N ILE A 31 -0.64 5.17 -0.79
CA ILE A 31 0.00 3.88 -1.06
C ILE A 31 -0.25 3.43 -2.50
N LEU A 32 -1.46 3.67 -3.02
CA LEU A 32 -1.76 3.28 -4.39
C LEU A 32 -0.93 4.09 -5.39
N ARG A 33 -0.76 5.39 -5.14
CA ARG A 33 0.07 6.22 -6.02
C ARG A 33 1.53 5.80 -5.99
N CYS A 34 2.04 5.46 -4.81
CA CYS A 34 3.42 4.98 -4.69
C CYS A 34 3.63 3.70 -5.48
N ILE A 35 2.68 2.77 -5.38
CA ILE A 35 2.79 1.49 -6.06
C ILE A 35 2.64 1.70 -7.57
N ASP A 36 1.71 2.55 -7.99
CA ASP A 36 1.54 2.86 -9.41
C ASP A 36 2.83 3.42 -10.00
N GLU A 37 3.45 4.35 -9.31
CA GLU A 37 4.68 4.98 -9.79
C GLU A 37 5.83 3.97 -9.88
N GLU A 38 5.99 3.15 -8.85
CA GLU A 38 7.10 2.21 -8.78
C GLU A 38 6.96 1.07 -9.79
N TYR A 39 5.76 0.55 -9.95
CA TYR A 39 5.54 -0.62 -10.80
C TYR A 39 4.97 -0.30 -12.17
N GLY A 40 4.77 0.99 -12.47
CA GLY A 40 4.34 1.41 -13.80
C GLY A 40 2.97 0.88 -14.21
N ILE A 41 2.01 0.91 -13.29
CA ILE A 41 0.68 0.35 -13.57
C ILE A 41 -0.07 1.18 -14.61
N GLY A 42 0.07 2.51 -14.55
CA GLY A 42 -0.59 3.39 -15.50
C GLY A 42 -2.01 3.77 -15.11
N LEU A 43 -2.25 3.94 -13.81
CA LEU A 43 -3.57 4.33 -13.34
C LEU A 43 -3.86 5.80 -13.65
N THR A 44 -5.13 6.10 -13.94
CA THR A 44 -5.59 7.47 -14.18
C THR A 44 -5.97 8.14 -12.86
N GLU A 45 -6.17 9.46 -12.92
CA GLU A 45 -6.63 10.19 -11.73
C GLU A 45 -7.98 9.67 -11.24
N ASP A 46 -8.85 9.27 -12.17
CA ASP A 46 -10.14 8.70 -11.77
C ASP A 46 -9.96 7.34 -11.08
N ASP A 47 -8.96 6.57 -11.49
CA ASP A 47 -8.70 5.28 -10.85
C ASP A 47 -8.29 5.47 -9.39
N PHE A 48 -7.45 6.47 -9.10
CA PHE A 48 -7.01 6.70 -7.73
C PHE A 48 -8.18 7.07 -6.81
N LYS A 49 -9.22 7.67 -7.34
CA LYS A 49 -10.39 8.04 -6.54
C LYS A 49 -11.12 6.82 -5.98
N LEU A 50 -10.94 5.66 -6.60
CA LEU A 50 -11.63 4.45 -6.16
C LEU A 50 -11.27 4.03 -4.74
N VAL A 51 -10.11 4.44 -4.25
CA VAL A 51 -9.70 4.07 -2.89
C VAL A 51 -9.85 5.21 -1.89
N SER A 52 -10.39 6.35 -2.31
CA SER A 52 -10.51 7.52 -1.43
C SER A 52 -11.29 7.24 -0.15
N ALA A 53 -12.31 6.41 -0.22
CA ALA A 53 -13.17 6.14 0.93
C ALA A 53 -12.54 5.20 1.95
N PHE A 54 -11.37 4.64 1.67
CA PHE A 54 -10.70 3.75 2.61
C PHE A 54 -9.86 4.49 3.65
N GLY A 55 -9.60 5.77 3.45
CA GLY A 55 -8.81 6.55 4.39
C GLY A 55 -9.47 6.60 5.76
N GLY A 56 -8.64 6.63 6.81
CA GLY A 56 -9.15 6.64 8.18
C GLY A 56 -9.89 5.37 8.56
N GLY A 57 -9.51 4.24 7.96
CA GLY A 57 -10.18 2.97 8.23
C GLY A 57 -11.63 3.00 7.79
N MET A 58 -11.86 3.40 6.54
CA MET A 58 -13.20 3.58 5.98
C MET A 58 -13.99 4.64 6.74
N GLY A 59 -13.25 5.65 7.23
CA GLY A 59 -13.84 6.76 7.95
C GLY A 59 -14.31 6.42 9.36
N CYS A 60 -14.09 5.21 9.83
CA CYS A 60 -14.65 4.78 11.13
C CYS A 60 -13.64 3.93 11.95
N GLY A 61 -12.36 3.99 11.61
CA GLY A 61 -11.37 3.26 12.38
C GLY A 61 -11.32 1.76 12.12
N SER A 62 -11.94 1.31 11.03
CA SER A 62 -11.92 -0.09 10.64
C SER A 62 -10.59 -0.44 9.97
N SER A 63 -10.59 -1.26 8.93
CA SER A 63 -9.36 -1.71 8.30
C SER A 63 -8.50 -0.54 7.82
N CYS A 64 -7.20 -0.64 8.04
CA CYS A 64 -6.25 0.42 7.70
C CYS A 64 -6.32 0.78 6.22
N GLY A 65 -6.39 2.09 5.91
CA GLY A 65 -6.47 2.55 4.54
C GLY A 65 -5.23 2.19 3.72
N ALA A 66 -4.06 2.19 4.34
CA ALA A 66 -2.85 1.81 3.63
C ALA A 66 -2.89 0.33 3.25
N LEU A 67 -3.47 -0.51 4.10
CA LEU A 67 -3.66 -1.91 3.76
C LEU A 67 -4.63 -2.04 2.59
N CYS A 68 -5.78 -1.36 2.68
CA CYS A 68 -6.81 -1.46 1.63
C CYS A 68 -6.30 -0.95 0.29
N GLY A 69 -5.56 0.16 0.29
CA GLY A 69 -4.98 0.69 -0.94
C GLY A 69 -3.97 -0.25 -1.56
N ALA A 70 -3.15 -0.88 -0.71
CA ALA A 70 -2.18 -1.86 -1.19
C ALA A 70 -2.88 -3.09 -1.75
N MET A 71 -3.98 -3.50 -1.12
CA MET A 71 -4.78 -4.62 -1.63
C MET A 71 -5.36 -4.30 -3.01
N ALA A 72 -5.81 -3.06 -3.21
CA ALA A 72 -6.31 -2.65 -4.52
C ALA A 72 -5.20 -2.78 -5.57
N ALA A 73 -3.99 -2.35 -5.24
CA ALA A 73 -2.85 -2.47 -6.14
C ALA A 73 -2.52 -3.93 -6.42
N LEU A 74 -2.56 -4.77 -5.39
CA LEU A 74 -2.28 -6.19 -5.53
C LEU A 74 -3.23 -6.83 -6.53
N GLY A 75 -4.51 -6.51 -6.41
CA GLY A 75 -5.51 -7.02 -7.35
C GLY A 75 -5.23 -6.56 -8.77
N ARG A 76 -4.93 -5.28 -8.94
CA ARG A 76 -4.66 -4.75 -10.28
C ARG A 76 -3.43 -5.39 -10.91
N LEU A 77 -2.42 -5.69 -10.11
CA LEU A 77 -1.17 -6.26 -10.62
C LEU A 77 -1.24 -7.75 -10.91
N THR A 78 -2.17 -8.47 -10.27
CA THR A 78 -2.19 -9.93 -10.37
C THR A 78 -3.40 -10.50 -11.12
N VAL A 79 -4.52 -9.79 -11.12
CA VAL A 79 -5.75 -10.29 -11.73
C VAL A 79 -5.82 -9.86 -13.19
N LYS A 80 -5.99 -10.83 -14.11
CA LYS A 80 -6.11 -10.52 -15.53
C LYS A 80 -7.56 -10.30 -15.95
N THR A 81 -8.47 -11.12 -15.45
CA THR A 81 -9.89 -11.00 -15.81
C THR A 81 -10.79 -10.83 -14.60
N ARG A 82 -10.70 -11.75 -13.64
CA ARG A 82 -11.47 -11.66 -12.41
C ARG A 82 -10.80 -12.50 -11.33
N ALA A 83 -11.15 -12.21 -10.09
CA ALA A 83 -10.51 -12.84 -8.94
C ALA A 83 -10.60 -14.37 -8.98
N HIS A 84 -11.79 -14.90 -9.24
CA HIS A 84 -11.99 -16.36 -9.22
C HIS A 84 -11.26 -17.07 -10.35
N ALA A 85 -10.86 -16.35 -11.38
CA ALA A 85 -10.08 -16.93 -12.48
C ALA A 85 -8.58 -16.75 -12.28
N THR A 86 -8.17 -16.27 -11.11
CA THR A 86 -6.77 -16.05 -10.78
C THR A 86 -6.36 -17.11 -9.75
N ASP A 87 -5.52 -18.05 -10.18
CA ASP A 87 -5.15 -19.20 -9.34
C ASP A 87 -4.48 -18.73 -8.04
N GLY A 88 -5.01 -19.22 -6.91
CA GLY A 88 -4.42 -18.93 -5.61
C GLY A 88 -4.58 -17.50 -5.14
N PHE A 89 -5.41 -16.69 -5.81
CA PHE A 89 -5.51 -15.27 -5.49
C PHE A 89 -6.00 -15.03 -4.05
N LYS A 90 -7.00 -15.80 -3.62
CA LYS A 90 -7.52 -15.63 -2.26
C LYS A 90 -6.44 -15.88 -1.22
N ASP A 91 -5.63 -16.91 -1.43
CA ASP A 91 -4.53 -17.22 -0.52
C ASP A 91 -3.46 -16.13 -0.56
N THR A 92 -3.17 -15.60 -1.73
CA THR A 92 -2.23 -14.51 -1.86
C THR A 92 -2.70 -13.29 -1.07
N CYS A 93 -3.99 -12.97 -1.16
CA CYS A 93 -4.55 -11.85 -0.40
C CYS A 93 -4.44 -12.09 1.11
N ALA A 94 -4.77 -13.29 1.56
CA ALA A 94 -4.70 -13.64 2.97
C ALA A 94 -3.26 -13.56 3.47
N ASP A 95 -2.32 -14.02 2.67
CA ASP A 95 -0.91 -13.98 3.03
C ASP A 95 -0.40 -12.55 3.14
N PHE A 96 -0.88 -11.67 2.25
CA PHE A 96 -0.47 -10.27 2.34
C PHE A 96 -1.02 -9.60 3.61
N VAL A 97 -2.27 -9.86 3.93
CA VAL A 97 -2.86 -9.32 5.16
C VAL A 97 -2.06 -9.80 6.38
N GLU A 98 -1.66 -11.07 6.37
CA GLU A 98 -0.88 -11.59 7.48
C GLU A 98 0.50 -10.97 7.57
N ALA A 99 1.16 -10.74 6.42
CA ALA A 99 2.45 -10.06 6.38
C ALA A 99 2.32 -8.65 6.96
N PHE A 100 1.24 -7.95 6.61
CA PHE A 100 0.98 -6.61 7.14
C PHE A 100 0.78 -6.67 8.65
N ARG A 101 -0.03 -7.63 9.11
CA ARG A 101 -0.29 -7.78 10.55
C ARG A 101 0.98 -8.05 11.33
N GLU A 102 1.84 -8.90 10.79
CA GLU A 102 3.10 -9.22 11.46
C GLU A 102 4.01 -8.00 11.56
N LYS A 103 4.06 -7.20 10.52
CA LYS A 103 4.94 -6.04 10.49
C LYS A 103 4.43 -4.90 11.36
N LEU A 104 3.15 -4.59 11.27
CA LEU A 104 2.58 -3.44 11.97
C LEU A 104 1.93 -3.78 13.30
N GLY A 105 1.58 -5.03 13.53
CA GLY A 105 0.98 -5.48 14.78
C GLY A 105 -0.53 -5.58 14.76
N ASN A 106 -1.18 -4.94 13.81
CA ASN A 106 -2.65 -4.97 13.70
C ASN A 106 -3.02 -4.55 12.29
N ILE A 107 -4.28 -4.71 11.92
CA ILE A 107 -4.78 -4.24 10.63
C ILE A 107 -5.84 -3.16 10.79
N ASP A 108 -6.33 -2.92 12.00
CA ASP A 108 -7.37 -1.94 12.24
C ASP A 108 -6.80 -0.55 12.45
N CYS A 109 -7.38 0.43 11.76
CA CYS A 109 -6.95 1.82 11.86
C CYS A 109 -6.96 2.30 13.31
N SER A 110 -8.04 1.99 14.04
CA SER A 110 -8.18 2.45 15.42
C SER A 110 -7.05 1.96 16.33
N GLU A 111 -6.50 0.79 16.05
CA GLU A 111 -5.39 0.27 16.83
C GLU A 111 -4.05 0.83 16.37
N LEU A 112 -3.89 0.97 15.06
CA LEU A 112 -2.63 1.46 14.49
C LEU A 112 -2.38 2.93 14.83
N VAL A 113 -3.44 3.75 14.89
CA VAL A 113 -3.25 5.16 15.23
C VAL A 113 -2.72 5.32 16.66
N LYS A 114 -3.06 4.40 17.56
CA LYS A 114 -2.56 4.45 18.92
C LYS A 114 -1.04 4.26 18.99
N VAL A 115 -0.49 3.53 18.03
CA VAL A 115 0.93 3.18 18.02
C VAL A 115 1.74 4.13 17.13
N TYR A 116 1.24 4.46 15.95
CA TYR A 116 2.05 5.11 14.93
C TYR A 116 1.70 6.56 14.64
N LYS A 117 0.47 6.99 14.94
CA LYS A 117 0.05 8.35 14.57
C LYS A 117 0.78 9.40 15.40
N LYS A 118 1.27 10.42 14.71
CA LYS A 118 1.96 11.55 15.36
C LYS A 118 1.26 12.84 14.99
N GLU A 119 1.36 13.83 15.87
CA GLU A 119 0.66 15.09 15.71
C GLU A 119 1.11 15.83 14.44
N ASP A 120 2.41 15.84 14.18
CA ASP A 120 2.96 16.63 13.09
C ASP A 120 2.87 15.93 11.73
N VAL A 121 2.98 14.60 11.70
CA VAL A 121 3.01 13.85 10.42
C VAL A 121 1.90 12.83 10.30
N ARG A 122 0.96 12.85 11.21
CA ARG A 122 -0.20 11.95 11.19
C ARG A 122 0.25 10.48 11.09
N CYS A 123 -0.27 9.73 10.13
CA CYS A 123 0.02 8.30 9.98
C CYS A 123 1.13 8.02 8.98
N LEU A 124 2.06 8.95 8.82
CA LEU A 124 3.14 8.79 7.85
C LEU A 124 3.88 7.47 8.04
N GLU A 125 4.23 7.14 9.28
CA GLU A 125 4.98 5.91 9.54
C GLU A 125 4.20 4.67 9.15
N THR A 126 2.88 4.66 9.41
CA THR A 126 2.04 3.53 9.01
C THR A 126 2.11 3.31 7.51
N VAL A 127 1.99 4.39 6.73
CA VAL A 127 2.03 4.26 5.28
C VAL A 127 3.40 3.82 4.79
N CYS A 128 4.46 4.33 5.42
CA CYS A 128 5.82 3.90 5.08
C CYS A 128 6.03 2.42 5.36
N LEU A 129 5.54 1.94 6.50
CA LEU A 129 5.66 0.51 6.83
C LEU A 129 4.82 -0.34 5.88
N ALA A 130 3.64 0.16 5.50
CA ALA A 130 2.81 -0.54 4.52
C ALA A 130 3.53 -0.66 3.18
N ALA A 131 4.23 0.39 2.78
CA ALA A 131 5.02 0.37 1.54
C ALA A 131 6.12 -0.68 1.63
N ASP A 132 6.81 -0.76 2.78
CA ASP A 132 7.86 -1.75 2.98
C ASP A 132 7.30 -3.16 2.87
N VAL A 133 6.15 -3.41 3.50
CA VAL A 133 5.51 -4.73 3.46
C VAL A 133 5.12 -5.08 2.04
N PHE A 134 4.53 -4.15 1.31
CA PHE A 134 4.10 -4.42 -0.05
C PHE A 134 5.29 -4.75 -0.95
N GLU A 135 6.35 -3.96 -0.85
CA GLU A 135 7.53 -4.15 -1.70
C GLU A 135 8.15 -5.53 -1.46
N GLU A 136 8.35 -5.89 -0.21
CA GLU A 136 8.93 -7.18 0.12
C GLU A 136 8.02 -8.32 -0.30
N PHE A 137 6.73 -8.20 0.00
CA PHE A 137 5.77 -9.26 -0.33
C PHE A 137 5.68 -9.46 -1.84
N TYR A 138 5.55 -8.36 -2.58
CA TYR A 138 5.41 -8.46 -4.02
C TYR A 138 6.64 -9.12 -4.65
N ASN A 139 7.83 -8.72 -4.21
CA ASN A 139 9.07 -9.25 -4.77
C ASN A 139 9.28 -10.72 -4.43
N THR A 140 8.84 -11.17 -3.26
CA THR A 140 9.09 -12.54 -2.83
C THR A 140 7.96 -13.50 -3.19
N HIS A 141 6.72 -13.04 -3.26
CA HIS A 141 5.56 -13.92 -3.43
C HIS A 141 4.90 -13.79 -4.81
N VAL A 142 5.02 -12.65 -5.47
CA VAL A 142 4.30 -12.40 -6.72
C VAL A 142 5.24 -12.34 -7.90
N ALA A 143 6.22 -11.47 -7.87
CA ALA A 143 7.10 -11.23 -9.02
C ALA A 143 7.95 -12.45 -9.38
N LYS A 144 8.17 -13.34 -8.41
CA LYS A 144 9.00 -14.54 -8.65
C LYS A 144 8.22 -15.71 -9.23
N LYS A 145 6.92 -15.57 -9.40
CA LYS A 145 6.10 -16.64 -9.98
C LYS A 145 6.06 -16.59 -11.52
#